data_c928764cd48c67af2b99785988e4bdcd
#
_entry.id   c928764cd48c67af2b99785988e4bdcd
#
_cell.length_a   1.000
_cell.length_b   1.000
_cell.length_c   1.000
_cell.angle_alpha   90.00
_cell.angle_beta   90.00
_cell.angle_gamma   90.00
#
_symmetry.space_group_name_H-M   'P 1'
#
loop_
_entity.id
_entity.type
_entity.pdbx_description
1 polymer ?
#
loop_
_entity_poly.entity_id
_entity_poly.type
_entity_poly.pdbx_seq_one_letter_code
_entity_poly.pdbx_strand_id
1 'polypeptide(L)'
;MVNKFCSCEKCKDCCLLLPGIPLPNDVIKIAEYLKMSVLDCLEKYFVVGYREGISIKGETYEEIMFVYPAIKGWNNKIETWAYPFNIEHMPCVFFKDGLCEINSVKPFECLKVFGCKSNTQTLSHRNTILLEWNKVWENNTIHPDIKKFIQSKKY
;
A
#
# COMPACT_ATOMS: atom_id res chain seq x y z
N MET A 1 17.10 13.45 -7.23
CA MET A 1 17.91 12.25 -6.98
C MET A 1 17.12 11.02 -7.43
N VAL A 2 17.59 10.36 -8.46
CA VAL A 2 16.97 9.10 -8.88
C VAL A 2 17.17 8.12 -7.72
N ASN A 3 16.12 7.59 -7.18
CA ASN A 3 16.20 6.63 -6.11
C ASN A 3 16.96 5.40 -6.64
N LYS A 4 18.11 5.10 -6.03
CA LYS A 4 18.99 4.00 -6.39
C LYS A 4 18.25 2.64 -6.52
N PHE A 5 17.09 2.53 -5.89
CA PHE A 5 16.27 1.34 -5.94
C PHE A 5 15.45 1.18 -7.23
N CYS A 6 15.26 2.22 -8.01
CA CYS A 6 14.46 2.16 -9.23
C CYS A 6 15.24 1.82 -10.50
N SER A 7 16.56 1.70 -10.41
CA SER A 7 17.41 1.30 -11.53
C SER A 7 17.67 -0.20 -11.58
N CYS A 8 17.30 -0.95 -10.56
CA CYS A 8 17.47 -2.40 -10.49
C CYS A 8 16.20 -3.11 -10.98
N GLU A 9 16.33 -4.13 -11.82
CA GLU A 9 15.18 -4.92 -12.28
C GLU A 9 14.37 -5.51 -11.15
N LYS A 10 15.03 -5.91 -10.06
CA LYS A 10 14.36 -6.43 -8.86
C LYS A 10 13.47 -5.38 -8.17
N CYS A 11 13.74 -4.12 -8.35
CA CYS A 11 12.95 -3.04 -7.77
C CYS A 11 11.63 -2.80 -8.52
N LYS A 12 11.46 -3.41 -9.67
CA LYS A 12 10.21 -3.38 -10.43
C LYS A 12 9.21 -4.43 -9.95
N ASP A 13 9.62 -5.38 -9.11
CA ASP A 13 8.76 -6.46 -8.64
C ASP A 13 7.51 -5.92 -7.94
N CYS A 14 7.63 -4.89 -7.12
CA CYS A 14 6.48 -4.28 -6.48
C CYS A 14 5.50 -3.65 -7.49
N CYS A 15 6.01 -3.16 -8.61
CA CYS A 15 5.18 -2.55 -9.66
C CYS A 15 4.52 -3.58 -10.56
N LEU A 16 5.16 -4.73 -10.74
CA LEU A 16 4.74 -5.77 -11.68
C LEU A 16 3.97 -6.92 -11.03
N LEU A 17 4.29 -7.23 -9.77
CA LEU A 17 3.72 -8.38 -9.06
C LEU A 17 2.69 -7.98 -8.02
N LEU A 18 3.04 -7.06 -7.14
CA LEU A 18 2.19 -6.63 -6.03
C LEU A 18 2.46 -5.15 -5.71
N PRO A 19 1.43 -4.31 -5.71
CA PRO A 19 1.60 -2.94 -5.23
C PRO A 19 2.01 -2.92 -3.76
N GLY A 20 2.94 -2.07 -3.42
CA GLY A 20 3.43 -1.94 -2.06
C GLY A 20 2.44 -1.22 -1.14
N ILE A 21 2.32 -1.69 0.08
CA ILE A 21 1.46 -1.08 1.09
C ILE A 21 2.12 0.20 1.62
N PRO A 22 1.44 1.35 1.55
CA PRO A 22 1.97 2.59 2.12
C PRO A 22 1.79 2.61 3.64
N LEU A 23 2.59 3.42 4.32
CA LEU A 23 2.25 3.87 5.66
C LEU A 23 1.06 4.85 5.57
N PRO A 24 0.29 5.04 6.66
CA PRO A 24 -0.82 6.00 6.63
C PRO A 24 -0.42 7.38 6.12
N ASN A 25 0.74 7.87 6.53
CA ASN A 25 1.24 9.17 6.12
C ASN A 25 1.72 9.22 4.66
N ASP A 26 2.12 8.09 4.10
CA ASP A 26 2.52 8.01 2.70
C ASP A 26 1.35 8.33 1.76
N VAL A 27 0.14 7.94 2.14
CA VAL A 27 -1.08 8.21 1.37
C VAL A 27 -1.28 9.72 1.20
N ILE A 28 -1.06 10.46 2.27
CA ILE A 28 -1.18 11.92 2.27
C ILE A 28 -0.12 12.54 1.34
N LYS A 29 1.11 12.07 1.43
CA LYS A 29 2.22 12.53 0.58
C LYS A 29 1.97 12.23 -0.90
N ILE A 30 1.41 11.06 -1.20
CA ILE A 30 1.07 10.68 -2.57
C ILE A 30 -0.01 11.62 -3.12
N ALA A 31 -1.06 11.89 -2.35
CA ALA A 31 -2.11 12.83 -2.74
C ALA A 31 -1.56 14.24 -3.01
N GLU A 32 -0.70 14.73 -2.13
CA GLU A 32 -0.03 16.02 -2.32
C GLU A 32 0.82 16.05 -3.60
N TYR A 33 1.59 15.00 -3.83
CA TYR A 33 2.43 14.87 -5.03
C TYR A 33 1.59 14.89 -6.31
N LEU A 34 0.44 14.22 -6.29
CA LEU A 34 -0.49 14.18 -7.42
C LEU A 34 -1.41 15.41 -7.50
N LYS A 35 -1.29 16.34 -6.56
CA LYS A 35 -2.12 17.57 -6.48
C LYS A 35 -3.62 17.27 -6.40
N MET A 36 -3.97 16.30 -5.59
CA MET A 36 -5.33 15.83 -5.38
C MET A 36 -5.69 15.91 -3.90
N SER A 37 -7.00 15.97 -3.60
CA SER A 37 -7.44 15.69 -2.23
C SER A 37 -7.13 14.23 -1.88
N VAL A 38 -6.99 13.94 -0.58
CA VAL A 38 -6.74 12.57 -0.11
C VAL A 38 -7.86 11.65 -0.56
N LEU A 39 -9.11 12.09 -0.42
CA LEU A 39 -10.26 11.27 -0.83
C LEU A 39 -10.28 10.97 -2.32
N ASP A 40 -10.06 11.96 -3.16
CA ASP A 40 -10.02 11.77 -4.62
C ASP A 40 -8.89 10.84 -5.03
N CYS A 41 -7.74 10.99 -4.40
CA CYS A 41 -6.60 10.11 -4.63
C CYS A 41 -6.92 8.66 -4.29
N LEU A 42 -7.55 8.44 -3.14
CA LEU A 42 -7.97 7.12 -2.70
C LEU A 42 -8.99 6.50 -3.67
N GLU A 43 -10.02 7.24 -4.02
CA GLU A 43 -11.07 6.75 -4.93
C GLU A 43 -10.53 6.40 -6.32
N LYS A 44 -9.53 7.13 -6.79
CA LYS A 44 -8.96 6.92 -8.12
C LYS A 44 -7.91 5.81 -8.17
N TYR A 45 -7.07 5.68 -7.14
CA TYR A 45 -5.86 4.87 -7.22
C TYR A 45 -5.74 3.77 -6.18
N PHE A 46 -6.59 3.73 -5.17
CA PHE A 46 -6.41 2.83 -4.04
C PHE A 46 -7.56 1.86 -3.84
N VAL A 47 -7.27 0.78 -3.17
CA VAL A 47 -8.24 -0.21 -2.70
C VAL A 47 -8.02 -0.48 -1.22
N VAL A 48 -9.03 -1.03 -0.56
CA VAL A 48 -8.94 -1.41 0.85
C VAL A 48 -8.43 -2.84 0.97
N GLY A 49 -7.52 -3.05 1.91
CA GLY A 49 -7.07 -4.36 2.31
C GLY A 49 -7.23 -4.57 3.80
N TYR A 50 -7.09 -5.81 4.23
CA TYR A 50 -7.11 -6.14 5.64
C TYR A 50 -6.31 -7.39 5.96
N ARG A 51 -5.94 -7.54 7.23
CA ARG A 51 -5.34 -8.74 7.78
C ARG A 51 -6.06 -9.13 9.05
N GLU A 52 -6.38 -10.40 9.18
CA GLU A 52 -7.05 -10.97 10.35
C GLU A 52 -6.14 -11.92 11.12
N GLY A 53 -6.37 -12.00 12.42
CA GLY A 53 -5.77 -13.01 13.27
C GLY A 53 -4.24 -13.07 13.22
N ILE A 54 -3.58 -11.91 13.06
CA ILE A 54 -2.13 -11.85 12.99
C ILE A 54 -1.50 -11.65 14.35
N SER A 55 -0.37 -12.32 14.55
CA SER A 55 0.45 -12.17 15.76
C SER A 55 1.73 -11.42 15.39
N ILE A 56 1.98 -10.28 16.05
CA ILE A 56 3.19 -9.48 15.88
C ILE A 56 3.78 -9.22 17.25
N LYS A 57 5.02 -9.62 17.45
CA LYS A 57 5.75 -9.45 18.72
C LYS A 57 4.97 -9.98 19.94
N GLY A 58 4.31 -11.11 19.79
CA GLY A 58 3.57 -11.75 20.88
C GLY A 58 2.16 -11.21 21.13
N GLU A 59 1.74 -10.17 20.42
CA GLU A 59 0.39 -9.63 20.49
C GLU A 59 -0.44 -10.08 19.30
N THR A 60 -1.70 -10.45 19.56
CA THR A 60 -2.64 -10.88 18.51
C THR A 60 -3.59 -9.73 18.16
N TYR A 61 -3.74 -9.49 16.86
CA TYR A 61 -4.63 -8.46 16.33
C TYR A 61 -5.78 -9.15 15.58
N GLU A 62 -6.99 -8.81 15.93
CA GLU A 62 -8.19 -9.39 15.28
C GLU A 62 -8.29 -8.98 13.83
N GLU A 63 -8.16 -7.68 13.57
CA GLU A 63 -8.25 -7.13 12.22
C GLU A 63 -7.46 -5.83 12.12
N ILE A 64 -6.66 -5.70 11.08
CA ILE A 64 -6.00 -4.44 10.74
C ILE A 64 -6.41 -4.06 9.32
N MET A 65 -7.02 -2.89 9.16
CA MET A 65 -7.42 -2.36 7.87
C MET A 65 -6.42 -1.31 7.36
N PHE A 66 -6.19 -1.33 6.07
CA PHE A 66 -5.25 -0.43 5.42
C PHE A 66 -5.71 -0.18 3.97
N VAL A 67 -4.97 0.66 3.26
CA VAL A 67 -5.16 0.86 1.82
C VAL A 67 -3.88 0.53 1.08
N TYR A 68 -4.01 0.16 -0.18
CA TYR A 68 -2.86 -0.08 -1.05
C TYR A 68 -3.22 0.32 -2.49
N PRO A 69 -2.22 0.61 -3.35
CA PRO A 69 -2.49 0.99 -4.73
C PRO A 69 -3.23 -0.11 -5.49
N ALA A 70 -4.16 0.28 -6.31
CA ALA A 70 -4.91 -0.63 -7.16
C ALA A 70 -4.00 -1.26 -8.24
N ILE A 71 -4.50 -2.30 -8.87
CA ILE A 71 -3.86 -2.98 -9.99
C ILE A 71 -4.51 -2.49 -11.29
N LYS A 72 -3.72 -2.25 -12.31
CA LYS A 72 -4.25 -1.87 -13.63
C LYS A 72 -5.15 -2.95 -14.20
N GLY A 73 -6.23 -2.52 -14.85
CA GLY A 73 -7.19 -3.43 -15.43
C GLY A 73 -8.29 -3.87 -14.47
N TRP A 74 -8.17 -3.56 -13.20
CA TRP A 74 -9.28 -3.69 -12.26
C TRP A 74 -10.10 -2.43 -12.32
N ASN A 75 -11.24 -2.51 -12.95
CA ASN A 75 -12.23 -1.46 -12.88
C ASN A 75 -12.61 -1.23 -11.42
N ASN A 76 -12.97 -0.03 -11.05
CA ASN A 76 -13.36 0.43 -9.72
C ASN A 76 -14.40 -0.45 -8.98
N LYS A 77 -14.65 -1.64 -9.44
CA LYS A 77 -15.48 -2.68 -8.85
C LYS A 77 -14.67 -3.68 -8.04
N ILE A 78 -13.48 -3.29 -7.63
CA ILE A 78 -12.63 -4.18 -6.86
C ILE A 78 -13.32 -4.47 -5.56
N GLU A 79 -13.55 -5.74 -5.38
CA GLU A 79 -13.96 -6.25 -4.10
C GLU A 79 -12.94 -5.85 -3.07
N THR A 80 -13.43 -5.25 -2.04
CA THR A 80 -12.70 -4.57 -1.00
C THR A 80 -11.86 -5.48 -0.12
N TRP A 81 -11.83 -6.78 -0.38
CA TRP A 81 -11.44 -7.72 0.65
C TRP A 81 -10.26 -8.57 0.33
N ALA A 82 -9.96 -8.77 -0.88
CA ALA A 82 -8.95 -9.74 -1.18
C ALA A 82 -8.00 -9.19 -2.19
N TYR A 83 -6.78 -9.17 -1.80
CA TYR A 83 -5.75 -9.35 -2.78
C TYR A 83 -6.08 -10.67 -3.47
N PRO A 84 -6.44 -10.66 -4.73
CA PRO A 84 -6.53 -11.92 -5.44
C PRO A 84 -5.11 -12.45 -5.57
N PHE A 85 -4.77 -13.36 -4.70
CA PHE A 85 -3.47 -14.02 -4.65
C PHE A 85 -3.10 -14.73 -5.97
N ASN A 86 -4.01 -14.76 -6.93
CA ASN A 86 -3.85 -15.47 -8.19
C ASN A 86 -3.65 -14.54 -9.40
N ILE A 87 -3.46 -13.24 -9.20
CA ILE A 87 -3.21 -12.34 -10.31
C ILE A 87 -1.70 -12.24 -10.50
N GLU A 88 -1.19 -13.16 -11.29
CA GLU A 88 0.18 -13.07 -11.76
C GLU A 88 0.28 -11.91 -12.78
N HIS A 89 1.28 -11.06 -12.57
CA HIS A 89 1.70 -10.04 -13.56
C HIS A 89 0.73 -8.89 -13.83
N MET A 90 -0.09 -8.50 -12.87
CA MET A 90 -0.87 -7.27 -13.01
C MET A 90 -0.11 -6.09 -12.42
N PRO A 91 0.25 -5.10 -13.23
CA PRO A 91 1.04 -3.98 -12.75
C PRO A 91 0.25 -3.06 -11.83
N CYS A 92 0.95 -2.49 -10.86
CA CYS A 92 0.44 -1.42 -10.02
C CYS A 92 -0.08 -0.26 -10.88
N VAL A 93 -1.14 0.39 -10.44
CA VAL A 93 -1.76 1.53 -11.13
C VAL A 93 -0.77 2.67 -11.41
N PHE A 94 0.27 2.82 -10.58
CA PHE A 94 1.30 3.85 -10.73
C PHE A 94 2.47 3.43 -11.63
N PHE A 95 2.46 2.21 -12.14
CA PHE A 95 3.49 1.76 -13.06
C PHE A 95 3.15 2.19 -14.47
N LYS A 96 3.99 3.05 -15.06
CA LYS A 96 3.76 3.62 -16.37
C LYS A 96 5.07 3.75 -17.15
N ASP A 97 5.08 3.27 -18.38
CA ASP A 97 6.24 3.35 -19.28
C ASP A 97 7.54 2.80 -18.64
N GLY A 98 7.43 1.72 -17.90
CA GLY A 98 8.57 1.07 -17.23
C GLY A 98 9.02 1.74 -15.94
N LEU A 99 8.33 2.76 -15.47
CA LEU A 99 8.70 3.54 -14.29
C LEU A 99 7.53 3.72 -13.33
N CYS A 100 7.85 3.96 -12.07
CA CYS A 100 6.87 4.32 -11.07
C CYS A 100 6.55 5.82 -11.15
N GLU A 101 5.29 6.16 -11.44
CA GLU A 101 4.81 7.55 -11.54
C GLU A 101 4.99 8.33 -10.24
N ILE A 102 4.92 7.63 -9.11
CA ILE A 102 5.07 8.22 -7.77
C ILE A 102 6.42 7.89 -7.14
N ASN A 103 7.44 7.73 -7.95
CA ASN A 103 8.77 7.30 -7.50
C ASN A 103 9.33 8.15 -6.34
N SER A 104 9.09 9.46 -6.33
CA SER A 104 9.56 10.38 -5.29
C SER A 104 8.85 10.19 -3.94
N VAL A 105 7.66 9.62 -3.95
CA VAL A 105 6.79 9.44 -2.76
C VAL A 105 6.29 8.00 -2.64
N LYS A 106 7.08 7.04 -3.10
CA LYS A 106 6.72 5.62 -3.06
C LYS A 106 6.23 5.16 -1.70
N PRO A 107 5.29 4.23 -1.68
CA PRO A 107 4.93 3.52 -0.46
C PRO A 107 6.13 2.92 0.25
N PHE A 108 6.08 2.91 1.57
CA PHE A 108 7.14 2.37 2.41
C PHE A 108 7.54 0.94 2.01
N GLU A 109 6.57 0.09 1.73
CA GLU A 109 6.85 -1.30 1.31
C GLU A 109 7.65 -1.35 0.01
N CYS A 110 7.37 -0.46 -0.93
CA CYS A 110 8.14 -0.36 -2.17
C CYS A 110 9.58 0.06 -1.93
N LEU A 111 9.83 0.88 -0.91
CA LEU A 111 11.17 1.38 -0.57
C LEU A 111 11.98 0.37 0.23
N LYS A 112 11.34 -0.37 1.14
CA LYS A 112 12.01 -1.14 2.19
C LYS A 112 11.88 -2.64 2.07
N VAL A 113 10.85 -3.14 1.43
CA VAL A 113 10.55 -4.57 1.39
C VAL A 113 11.00 -5.23 0.10
N PHE A 114 10.71 -4.59 -1.02
CA PHE A 114 11.00 -5.15 -2.33
C PHE A 114 12.43 -4.92 -2.79
N GLY A 115 12.89 -5.74 -3.72
CA GLY A 115 14.23 -5.66 -4.30
C GLY A 115 15.23 -6.58 -3.61
N CYS A 116 16.37 -6.06 -3.21
CA CYS A 116 17.51 -6.84 -2.71
C CYS A 116 17.48 -7.11 -1.21
N LYS A 117 16.33 -7.08 -0.56
CA LYS A 117 16.20 -7.28 0.89
C LYS A 117 16.13 -8.76 1.26
N SER A 118 16.67 -9.11 2.43
CA SER A 118 16.53 -10.45 3.00
C SER A 118 15.10 -10.71 3.47
N ASN A 119 14.71 -11.99 3.56
CA ASN A 119 13.38 -12.37 4.06
C ASN A 119 13.12 -11.87 5.49
N THR A 120 14.13 -11.84 6.34
CA THR A 120 14.01 -11.32 7.71
C THR A 120 13.71 -9.83 7.73
N GLN A 121 14.42 -9.05 6.91
CA GLN A 121 14.16 -7.61 6.77
C GLN A 121 12.77 -7.35 6.19
N THR A 122 12.36 -8.14 5.20
CA THR A 122 11.04 -8.05 4.58
C THR A 122 9.94 -8.23 5.62
N LEU A 123 10.00 -9.27 6.43
CA LEU A 123 9.01 -9.55 7.48
C LEU A 123 8.97 -8.42 8.52
N SER A 124 10.13 -7.95 8.97
CA SER A 124 10.22 -6.85 9.93
C SER A 124 9.58 -5.58 9.41
N HIS A 125 9.82 -5.23 8.15
CA HIS A 125 9.23 -4.02 7.54
C HIS A 125 7.72 -4.17 7.32
N ARG A 126 7.25 -5.33 6.91
CA ARG A 126 5.81 -5.61 6.79
C ARG A 126 5.09 -5.50 8.13
N ASN A 127 5.67 -6.04 9.17
CA ASN A 127 5.13 -5.91 10.53
C ASN A 127 5.06 -4.45 10.96
N THR A 128 6.09 -3.65 10.65
CA THR A 128 6.09 -2.21 10.91
C THR A 128 4.92 -1.51 10.22
N ILE A 129 4.66 -1.82 8.96
CA ILE A 129 3.55 -1.24 8.21
C ILE A 129 2.21 -1.55 8.89
N LEU A 130 1.97 -2.80 9.22
CA LEU A 130 0.72 -3.23 9.85
C LEU A 130 0.53 -2.58 11.23
N LEU A 131 1.60 -2.49 12.02
CA LEU A 131 1.56 -1.84 13.33
C LEU A 131 1.26 -0.34 13.23
N GLU A 132 1.80 0.35 12.24
CA GLU A 132 1.50 1.78 12.03
C GLU A 132 0.04 1.99 11.62
N TRP A 133 -0.53 1.12 10.79
CA TRP A 133 -1.95 1.17 10.48
C TRP A 133 -2.81 0.89 11.71
N ASN A 134 -2.49 -0.13 12.48
CA ASN A 134 -3.21 -0.43 13.72
C ASN A 134 -3.18 0.75 14.70
N LYS A 135 -2.01 1.36 14.84
CA LYS A 135 -1.80 2.49 15.75
C LYS A 135 -2.72 3.69 15.43
N VAL A 136 -2.86 4.06 14.17
CA VAL A 136 -3.74 5.18 13.82
C VAL A 136 -5.22 4.85 14.03
N TRP A 137 -5.61 3.59 13.91
CA TRP A 137 -6.95 3.15 14.26
C TRP A 137 -7.19 3.19 15.79
N GLU A 138 -6.30 2.59 16.57
CA GLU A 138 -6.43 2.53 18.03
C GLU A 138 -6.43 3.92 18.67
N ASN A 139 -5.56 4.81 18.21
CA ASN A 139 -5.44 6.16 18.74
C ASN A 139 -6.43 7.16 18.14
N ASN A 140 -7.27 6.70 17.23
CA ASN A 140 -8.22 7.54 16.49
C ASN A 140 -7.53 8.74 15.81
N THR A 141 -6.31 8.52 15.31
CA THR A 141 -5.51 9.54 14.61
C THR A 141 -5.49 9.33 13.11
N ILE A 142 -6.24 8.36 12.59
CA ILE A 142 -6.35 8.12 11.16
C ILE A 142 -6.93 9.36 10.46
N HIS A 143 -6.36 9.68 9.30
CA HIS A 143 -6.85 10.81 8.50
C HIS A 143 -8.34 10.64 8.18
N PRO A 144 -9.18 11.66 8.34
CA PRO A 144 -10.63 11.56 8.12
C PRO A 144 -11.03 11.00 6.75
N ASP A 145 -10.35 11.41 5.70
CA ASP A 145 -10.64 10.93 4.34
C ASP A 145 -10.28 9.46 4.15
N ILE A 146 -9.19 9.01 4.76
CA ILE A 146 -8.79 7.60 4.74
C ILE A 146 -9.83 6.77 5.48
N LYS A 147 -10.24 7.21 6.65
CA LYS A 147 -11.29 6.56 7.44
C LYS A 147 -12.60 6.46 6.66
N LYS A 148 -13.02 7.56 6.07
CA LYS A 148 -14.24 7.64 5.25
C LYS A 148 -14.16 6.68 4.06
N PHE A 149 -13.05 6.66 3.35
CA PHE A 149 -12.84 5.76 2.22
C PHE A 149 -12.96 4.29 2.64
N ILE A 150 -12.24 3.90 3.68
CA ILE A 150 -12.27 2.51 4.18
C ILE A 150 -13.68 2.12 4.61
N GLN A 151 -14.35 2.97 5.38
CA GLN A 151 -15.71 2.72 5.85
C GLN A 151 -16.74 2.65 4.72
N SER A 152 -16.54 3.41 3.65
CA SER A 152 -17.45 3.39 2.49
C SER A 152 -17.35 2.08 1.69
N LYS A 153 -16.25 1.35 1.82
CA LYS A 153 -16.03 0.07 1.15
C LYS A 153 -16.38 -1.13 2.04
N LYS A 154 -16.68 -0.90 3.32
CA LYS A 154 -17.17 -1.91 4.24
C LYS A 154 -18.66 -2.15 4.01
N TYR A 155 -19.09 -3.40 3.93
CA TYR A 155 -20.51 -3.71 3.93
C TYR A 155 -21.06 -3.81 5.32
#